data_5e3b83463f7c16490afb638f0bf58c15
#
_entry.id   5e3b83463f7c16490afb638f0bf58c15
#
_cell.length_a   1.000
_cell.length_b   1.000
_cell.length_c   1.000
_cell.angle_alpha   90.00
_cell.angle_beta   90.00
_cell.angle_gamma   90.00
#
_symmetry.space_group_name_H-M   'P 1'
#
loop_
_entity.id
_entity.type
_entity.pdbx_description
1 polymer ?
#
loop_
_entity_poly.entity_id
_entity_poly.type
_entity_poly.pdbx_seq_one_letter_code
_entity_poly.pdbx_strand_id
1 'polypeptide(L)'
;MQGELKRLQVSGTLIKIIAVVALVGLAGVASALDVADVTREWTPEGKKIAAERAKLPAHNEMVRIPAGWFLMGSDKKVDRNAYQPEFPKRKVYLDAYEVDQYEVTTVQYLKFVLATNRPPLLDWQYDGGNFQESMASHPVMHVSWYDADAYCQWAGKRLPTSAEWEKAARGEDGRIYPWGNQPAGLSRANFGRTGLSGPVRDRPERLLLYPPIISVDKYENAVSPYGVYQMSGNAAEWTADWYDPDYYKKAPDRNPNGPERGTQKAFRGGGWIDSTPSVRPAQRNGADPNTKMNWLGFRCARDVPREESQPVLTPQATGPR
;
A
#
# COMPACT_ATOMS: atom_id res chain seq x y z
N MET A 1 -14.17 -51.14 -28.83
CA MET A 1 -13.15 -50.10 -28.64
C MET A 1 -13.39 -49.43 -27.32
N GLN A 2 -12.66 -49.90 -26.30
CA GLN A 2 -12.73 -49.38 -24.95
C GLN A 2 -11.61 -48.34 -24.80
N GLY A 3 -12.02 -47.05 -24.57
CA GLY A 3 -11.10 -45.95 -24.31
C GLY A 3 -10.85 -45.84 -22.81
N GLU A 4 -9.62 -46.01 -22.38
CA GLU A 4 -9.16 -45.84 -21.00
C GLU A 4 -9.31 -44.38 -20.53
N LEU A 5 -10.20 -44.16 -19.58
CA LEU A 5 -10.24 -42.94 -18.76
C LEU A 5 -9.08 -42.95 -17.76
N LYS A 6 -7.99 -42.25 -18.05
CA LYS A 6 -6.96 -41.94 -17.06
C LYS A 6 -7.59 -41.06 -15.97
N ARG A 7 -7.77 -41.63 -14.79
CA ARG A 7 -8.12 -40.90 -13.56
C ARG A 7 -6.97 -39.97 -13.20
N LEU A 8 -7.16 -38.67 -13.37
CA LEU A 8 -6.34 -37.65 -12.73
C LEU A 8 -6.57 -37.74 -11.22
N GLN A 9 -5.56 -38.16 -10.49
CA GLN A 9 -5.53 -38.09 -9.04
C GLN A 9 -5.37 -36.62 -8.65
N VAL A 10 -6.49 -35.94 -8.44
CA VAL A 10 -6.50 -34.57 -7.88
C VAL A 10 -6.27 -34.73 -6.36
N SER A 11 -5.21 -34.10 -5.85
CA SER A 11 -4.86 -34.19 -4.44
C SER A 11 -6.04 -33.72 -3.57
N GLY A 12 -6.24 -34.35 -2.39
CA GLY A 12 -7.36 -34.07 -1.49
C GLY A 12 -7.51 -32.62 -1.05
N THR A 13 -6.46 -31.82 -1.24
CA THR A 13 -6.42 -30.37 -0.98
C THR A 13 -7.23 -29.59 -1.99
N LEU A 14 -7.20 -29.97 -3.29
CA LEU A 14 -7.96 -29.28 -4.34
C LEU A 14 -9.46 -29.47 -4.19
N ILE A 15 -9.90 -30.64 -3.70
CA ILE A 15 -11.33 -30.94 -3.47
C ILE A 15 -11.88 -30.08 -2.31
N LYS A 16 -11.10 -29.82 -1.27
CA LYS A 16 -11.48 -28.96 -0.15
C LYS A 16 -11.64 -27.49 -0.57
N ILE A 17 -10.79 -27.00 -1.47
CA ILE A 17 -10.83 -25.62 -1.98
C ILE A 17 -12.08 -25.42 -2.86
N ILE A 18 -12.43 -26.38 -3.71
CA ILE A 18 -13.62 -26.30 -4.57
C ILE A 18 -14.90 -26.32 -3.71
N ALA A 19 -14.94 -27.06 -2.62
CA ALA A 19 -16.08 -27.10 -1.70
C ALA A 19 -16.29 -25.76 -0.96
N VAL A 20 -15.24 -25.04 -0.61
CA VAL A 20 -15.32 -23.73 0.05
C VAL A 20 -15.85 -22.65 -0.91
N VAL A 21 -15.44 -22.68 -2.19
CA VAL A 21 -15.90 -21.72 -3.20
C VAL A 21 -17.36 -21.95 -3.58
N ALA A 22 -17.83 -23.21 -3.58
CA ALA A 22 -19.24 -23.54 -3.89
C ALA A 22 -20.22 -23.14 -2.76
N LEU A 23 -19.76 -23.06 -1.51
CA LEU A 23 -20.60 -22.68 -0.37
C LEU A 23 -20.83 -21.16 -0.25
N VAL A 24 -19.98 -20.34 -0.81
CA VAL A 24 -20.09 -18.87 -0.79
C VAL A 24 -21.15 -18.34 -1.78
N GLY A 25 -21.56 -19.15 -2.77
CA GLY A 25 -22.54 -18.76 -3.80
C GLY A 25 -24.01 -18.87 -3.39
N LEU A 26 -24.37 -19.43 -2.24
CA LEU A 26 -25.76 -19.80 -1.90
C LEU A 26 -26.32 -19.21 -0.60
N ALA A 27 -25.57 -18.40 0.13
CA ALA A 27 -26.10 -17.74 1.33
C ALA A 27 -25.72 -16.26 1.33
N GLY A 28 -26.69 -15.41 1.01
CA GLY A 28 -26.58 -13.96 1.18
C GLY A 28 -26.50 -13.55 2.64
N VAL A 29 -25.41 -13.80 3.29
CA VAL A 29 -24.80 -13.11 4.43
C VAL A 29 -23.36 -13.65 4.51
N ALA A 30 -22.41 -12.94 3.99
CA ALA A 30 -21.01 -13.27 4.20
C ALA A 30 -20.66 -12.95 5.65
N SER A 31 -20.86 -13.90 6.56
CA SER A 31 -20.00 -13.99 7.72
C SER A 31 -18.58 -14.20 7.17
N ALA A 32 -17.64 -13.34 7.54
CA ALA A 32 -16.24 -13.50 7.23
C ALA A 32 -15.87 -14.96 7.53
N LEU A 33 -15.68 -15.76 6.49
CA LEU A 33 -15.09 -17.08 6.63
C LEU A 33 -13.74 -16.81 7.28
N ASP A 34 -13.60 -17.33 8.48
CA ASP A 34 -12.35 -17.30 9.22
C ASP A 34 -11.33 -18.10 8.41
N VAL A 35 -10.61 -17.41 7.52
CA VAL A 35 -9.54 -17.99 6.69
C VAL A 35 -8.33 -18.33 7.57
N ALA A 36 -8.48 -18.18 8.89
CA ALA A 36 -7.44 -18.43 9.89
C ALA A 36 -7.00 -19.90 9.97
N ASP A 37 -7.77 -20.84 9.42
CA ASP A 37 -7.53 -22.27 9.63
C ASP A 37 -6.90 -23.01 8.43
N VAL A 38 -6.46 -22.29 7.41
CA VAL A 38 -5.59 -22.88 6.38
C VAL A 38 -4.17 -22.80 6.90
N THR A 39 -3.59 -23.93 7.28
CA THR A 39 -2.18 -24.03 7.70
C THR A 39 -1.30 -23.47 6.60
N ARG A 40 -0.75 -22.27 6.82
CA ARG A 40 0.13 -21.57 5.88
C ARG A 40 1.54 -22.08 6.07
N GLU A 41 1.84 -23.24 5.51
CA GLU A 41 3.17 -23.83 5.60
C GLU A 41 3.86 -23.81 4.23
N TRP A 42 5.13 -23.54 4.25
CA TRP A 42 5.98 -23.71 3.08
C TRP A 42 6.09 -25.20 2.74
N THR A 43 5.77 -25.55 1.50
CA THR A 43 6.24 -26.85 0.99
C THR A 43 7.76 -26.81 0.84
N PRO A 44 8.49 -27.94 0.97
CA PRO A 44 9.95 -27.99 0.75
C PRO A 44 10.35 -27.41 -0.61
N GLU A 45 9.65 -27.75 -1.68
CA GLU A 45 9.88 -27.21 -3.02
C GLU A 45 9.53 -25.72 -3.10
N GLY A 46 8.40 -25.30 -2.51
CA GLY A 46 8.00 -23.90 -2.41
C GLY A 46 9.06 -23.04 -1.73
N LYS A 47 9.65 -23.51 -0.65
CA LYS A 47 10.72 -22.78 0.07
C LYS A 47 11.99 -22.64 -0.78
N LYS A 48 12.35 -23.67 -1.55
CA LYS A 48 13.49 -23.63 -2.47
C LYS A 48 13.29 -22.60 -3.58
N ILE A 49 12.12 -22.61 -4.23
CA ILE A 49 11.77 -21.62 -5.26
C ILE A 49 11.75 -20.20 -4.68
N ALA A 50 11.19 -20.01 -3.46
CA ALA A 50 11.18 -18.74 -2.77
C ALA A 50 12.60 -18.20 -2.53
N ALA A 51 13.54 -19.05 -2.13
CA ALA A 51 14.93 -18.66 -1.92
C ALA A 51 15.62 -18.20 -3.22
N GLU A 52 15.31 -18.81 -4.37
CA GLU A 52 15.80 -18.33 -5.67
C GLU A 52 15.16 -16.99 -6.07
N ARG A 53 13.84 -16.84 -5.91
CA ARG A 53 13.13 -15.59 -6.19
C ARG A 53 13.56 -14.43 -5.30
N ALA A 54 13.96 -14.69 -4.06
CA ALA A 54 14.49 -13.68 -3.16
C ALA A 54 15.81 -13.04 -3.66
N LYS A 55 16.47 -13.60 -4.66
CA LYS A 55 17.66 -13.02 -5.31
C LYS A 55 17.32 -11.98 -6.38
N LEU A 56 16.06 -11.89 -6.79
CA LEU A 56 15.63 -10.89 -7.76
C LEU A 56 15.89 -9.47 -7.28
N PRO A 57 16.10 -8.50 -8.21
CA PRO A 57 16.28 -7.10 -7.86
C PRO A 57 15.11 -6.57 -7.01
N ALA A 58 15.41 -5.65 -6.12
CA ALA A 58 14.45 -5.02 -5.24
C ALA A 58 14.68 -3.50 -5.22
N HIS A 59 13.60 -2.75 -5.10
CA HIS A 59 13.62 -1.29 -5.00
C HIS A 59 13.82 -0.86 -3.55
N ASN A 60 15.04 -0.44 -3.19
CA ASN A 60 15.39 -0.05 -1.83
C ASN A 60 15.65 1.45 -1.67
N GLU A 61 15.39 2.23 -2.71
CA GLU A 61 15.63 3.66 -2.76
C GLU A 61 14.72 4.39 -1.78
N MET A 62 15.30 5.34 -1.04
CA MET A 62 14.56 6.24 -0.17
C MET A 62 14.70 7.67 -0.66
N VAL A 63 13.64 8.45 -0.46
CA VAL A 63 13.59 9.86 -0.80
C VAL A 63 13.59 10.67 0.48
N ARG A 64 14.49 11.64 0.58
CA ARG A 64 14.51 12.60 1.69
C ARG A 64 13.44 13.66 1.48
N ILE A 65 12.56 13.80 2.46
CA ILE A 65 11.56 14.85 2.53
C ILE A 65 12.10 15.93 3.50
N PRO A 66 12.30 17.17 3.04
CA PRO A 66 12.90 18.22 3.87
C PRO A 66 11.95 18.63 5.00
N ALA A 67 12.52 19.06 6.11
CA ALA A 67 11.77 19.70 7.18
C ALA A 67 11.06 20.96 6.65
N GLY A 68 9.87 21.23 7.14
CA GLY A 68 9.15 22.43 6.72
C GLY A 68 7.63 22.30 6.81
N TRP A 69 6.99 23.43 6.52
CA TRP A 69 5.54 23.57 6.53
C TRP A 69 4.93 23.05 5.21
N PHE A 70 3.78 22.40 5.30
CA PHE A 70 2.97 22.03 4.15
C PHE A 70 1.47 22.23 4.43
N LEU A 71 0.66 22.16 3.39
CA LEU A 71 -0.80 22.28 3.48
C LEU A 71 -1.41 20.88 3.54
N MET A 72 -1.79 20.44 4.75
CA MET A 72 -2.44 19.17 5.02
C MET A 72 -3.96 19.27 4.90
N GLY A 73 -4.61 18.25 4.35
CA GLY A 73 -6.06 18.21 4.21
C GLY A 73 -6.57 18.94 2.97
N SER A 74 -7.88 19.14 2.89
CA SER A 74 -8.57 19.69 1.73
C SER A 74 -9.51 20.83 2.08
N ASP A 75 -9.90 21.57 1.04
CA ASP A 75 -10.94 22.61 1.08
C ASP A 75 -11.90 22.35 -0.08
N LYS A 76 -13.21 22.24 0.21
CA LYS A 76 -14.25 22.05 -0.81
C LYS A 76 -14.31 23.14 -1.87
N LYS A 77 -13.81 24.35 -1.57
CA LYS A 77 -13.74 25.45 -2.54
C LYS A 77 -12.71 25.15 -3.64
N VAL A 78 -11.67 24.38 -3.32
CA VAL A 78 -10.59 24.02 -4.24
C VAL A 78 -10.82 22.63 -4.83
N ASP A 79 -11.24 21.66 -4.00
CA ASP A 79 -11.50 20.29 -4.41
C ASP A 79 -12.94 19.90 -4.04
N ARG A 80 -13.82 19.85 -5.03
CA ARG A 80 -15.24 19.50 -4.86
C ARG A 80 -15.44 18.06 -4.37
N ASN A 81 -14.46 17.19 -4.57
CA ASN A 81 -14.50 15.81 -4.14
C ASN A 81 -14.02 15.61 -2.69
N ALA A 82 -13.56 16.69 -2.03
CA ALA A 82 -13.13 16.63 -0.64
C ALA A 82 -14.30 16.30 0.29
N TYR A 83 -14.06 15.52 1.32
CA TYR A 83 -15.08 15.11 2.28
C TYR A 83 -14.57 15.22 3.74
N GLN A 84 -15.44 14.95 4.69
CA GLN A 84 -15.30 15.33 6.10
C GLN A 84 -13.96 14.95 6.75
N PRO A 85 -13.41 13.75 6.61
CA PRO A 85 -12.14 13.39 7.26
C PRO A 85 -10.91 14.19 6.78
N GLU A 86 -11.04 14.92 5.69
CA GLU A 86 -9.97 15.76 5.12
C GLU A 86 -9.98 17.19 5.69
N PHE A 87 -11.02 17.56 6.47
CA PHE A 87 -11.20 18.92 6.97
C PHE A 87 -10.74 19.10 8.42
N PRO A 88 -10.29 20.32 8.75
CA PRO A 88 -10.01 21.46 7.89
C PRO A 88 -8.69 21.32 7.15
N LYS A 89 -8.54 21.98 5.97
CA LYS A 89 -7.22 22.25 5.39
C LYS A 89 -6.43 23.12 6.36
N ARG A 90 -5.21 22.71 6.69
CA ARG A 90 -4.40 23.38 7.70
C ARG A 90 -2.92 23.35 7.36
N LYS A 91 -2.15 24.28 7.93
CA LYS A 91 -0.71 24.32 7.81
C LYS A 91 -0.07 23.46 8.90
N VAL A 92 0.79 22.53 8.52
CA VAL A 92 1.46 21.58 9.41
C VAL A 92 2.96 21.59 9.15
N TYR A 93 3.75 21.55 10.20
CA TYR A 93 5.20 21.41 10.13
C TYR A 93 5.60 19.96 10.39
N LEU A 94 6.49 19.44 9.56
CA LEU A 94 7.16 18.16 9.80
C LEU A 94 8.67 18.36 9.85
N ASP A 95 9.33 17.65 10.75
CA ASP A 95 10.78 17.48 10.72
C ASP A 95 11.18 16.71 9.45
N ALA A 96 12.46 16.71 9.11
CA ALA A 96 12.94 15.94 7.96
C ALA A 96 12.84 14.43 8.23
N TYR A 97 12.49 13.68 7.21
CA TYR A 97 12.42 12.22 7.25
C TYR A 97 12.77 11.65 5.88
N GLU A 98 13.01 10.37 5.81
CA GLU A 98 13.10 9.63 4.55
C GLU A 98 11.90 8.72 4.39
N VAL A 99 11.46 8.51 3.17
CA VAL A 99 10.37 7.61 2.81
C VAL A 99 10.80 6.71 1.66
N ASP A 100 10.35 5.47 1.61
CA ASP A 100 10.59 4.61 0.47
C ASP A 100 10.05 5.28 -0.80
N GLN A 101 10.87 5.31 -1.85
CA GLN A 101 10.50 5.90 -3.14
C GLN A 101 9.31 5.17 -3.75
N TYR A 102 9.21 3.87 -3.49
CA TYR A 102 8.20 2.96 -4.01
C TYR A 102 7.42 2.28 -2.87
N GLU A 103 6.27 1.70 -3.18
CA GLU A 103 5.59 0.75 -2.32
C GLU A 103 6.50 -0.45 -2.03
N VAL A 104 6.42 -1.07 -0.86
CA VAL A 104 7.17 -2.30 -0.58
C VAL A 104 6.74 -3.39 -1.54
N THR A 105 7.70 -3.94 -2.27
CA THR A 105 7.45 -4.93 -3.31
C THR A 105 7.30 -6.35 -2.77
N THR A 106 6.68 -7.20 -3.57
CA THR A 106 6.50 -8.63 -3.26
C THR A 106 7.85 -9.33 -2.99
N VAL A 107 8.90 -9.02 -3.76
CA VAL A 107 10.23 -9.62 -3.54
C VAL A 107 10.90 -9.11 -2.25
N GLN A 108 10.71 -7.85 -1.89
CA GLN A 108 11.23 -7.32 -0.61
C GLN A 108 10.54 -8.00 0.58
N TYR A 109 9.23 -8.14 0.51
CA TYR A 109 8.47 -8.81 1.55
C TYR A 109 8.79 -10.31 1.64
N LEU A 110 9.06 -10.98 0.51
CA LEU A 110 9.55 -12.37 0.50
C LEU A 110 10.86 -12.53 1.29
N LYS A 111 11.82 -11.61 1.12
CA LYS A 111 13.08 -11.62 1.89
C LYS A 111 12.82 -11.57 3.39
N PHE A 112 11.90 -10.75 3.84
CA PHE A 112 11.47 -10.66 5.23
C PHE A 112 10.83 -11.96 5.73
N VAL A 113 9.89 -12.51 4.97
CA VAL A 113 9.19 -13.76 5.33
C VAL A 113 10.18 -14.92 5.51
N LEU A 114 11.15 -15.04 4.59
CA LEU A 114 12.19 -16.08 4.68
C LEU A 114 13.14 -15.85 5.86
N ALA A 115 13.60 -14.59 6.06
CA ALA A 115 14.53 -14.24 7.12
C ALA A 115 13.94 -14.43 8.53
N THR A 116 12.62 -14.24 8.67
CA THR A 116 11.91 -14.34 9.95
C THR A 116 11.15 -15.67 10.14
N ASN A 117 11.29 -16.58 9.18
CA ASN A 117 10.59 -17.87 9.13
C ASN A 117 9.06 -17.75 9.30
N ARG A 118 8.49 -16.71 8.71
CA ARG A 118 7.03 -16.51 8.68
C ARG A 118 6.37 -17.40 7.62
N PRO A 119 5.07 -17.70 7.76
CA PRO A 119 4.34 -18.40 6.71
C PRO A 119 4.21 -17.50 5.45
N PRO A 120 4.03 -18.11 4.26
CA PRO A 120 3.78 -17.36 3.04
C PRO A 120 2.46 -16.58 3.13
N LEU A 121 2.33 -15.52 2.33
CA LEU A 121 1.06 -14.80 2.23
C LEU A 121 -0.03 -15.68 1.62
N LEU A 122 -1.30 -15.32 1.87
CA LEU A 122 -2.45 -16.12 1.45
C LEU A 122 -2.50 -16.32 -0.08
N ASP A 123 -2.25 -15.28 -0.84
CA ASP A 123 -2.20 -15.30 -2.31
C ASP A 123 -1.04 -16.16 -2.86
N TRP A 124 0.06 -16.29 -2.13
CA TRP A 124 1.19 -17.13 -2.53
C TRP A 124 0.93 -18.63 -2.39
N GLN A 125 -0.04 -19.02 -1.55
CA GLN A 125 -0.36 -20.45 -1.33
C GLN A 125 -0.88 -21.14 -2.59
N TYR A 126 -1.51 -20.41 -3.48
CA TYR A 126 -2.04 -20.97 -4.72
C TYR A 126 -0.94 -21.39 -5.71
N ASP A 127 0.26 -20.84 -5.54
CA ASP A 127 1.46 -21.21 -6.30
C ASP A 127 2.47 -22.05 -5.48
N GLY A 128 1.98 -22.86 -4.54
CA GLY A 128 2.82 -23.70 -3.68
C GLY A 128 3.66 -22.93 -2.66
N GLY A 129 3.19 -21.76 -2.23
CA GLY A 129 3.89 -20.88 -1.31
C GLY A 129 4.70 -19.77 -2.00
N ASN A 130 4.56 -19.62 -3.32
CA ASN A 130 5.30 -18.65 -4.10
C ASN A 130 4.38 -17.66 -4.83
N PHE A 131 4.95 -16.52 -5.21
CA PHE A 131 4.36 -15.61 -6.18
C PHE A 131 4.94 -15.86 -7.57
N GLN A 132 4.24 -15.43 -8.63
CA GLN A 132 4.79 -15.42 -9.98
C GLN A 132 5.98 -14.45 -10.07
N GLU A 133 7.05 -14.82 -10.76
CA GLU A 133 8.25 -13.99 -10.89
C GLU A 133 7.95 -12.60 -11.49
N SER A 134 6.99 -12.53 -12.41
CA SER A 134 6.49 -11.27 -12.97
C SER A 134 5.91 -10.31 -11.94
N MET A 135 5.54 -10.80 -10.75
CA MET A 135 5.00 -10.00 -9.64
C MET A 135 6.10 -9.47 -8.69
N ALA A 136 7.37 -9.78 -8.92
CA ALA A 136 8.46 -9.42 -8.02
C ALA A 136 8.52 -7.92 -7.70
N SER A 137 8.33 -7.07 -8.71
CA SER A 137 8.32 -5.60 -8.60
C SER A 137 6.93 -5.01 -8.38
N HIS A 138 5.90 -5.81 -8.10
CA HIS A 138 4.57 -5.30 -7.76
C HIS A 138 4.47 -5.08 -6.25
N PRO A 139 3.58 -4.18 -5.79
CA PRO A 139 3.40 -3.95 -4.36
C PRO A 139 2.91 -5.22 -3.67
N VAL A 140 3.40 -5.46 -2.47
CA VAL A 140 2.90 -6.55 -1.63
C VAL A 140 1.50 -6.20 -1.11
N MET A 141 0.60 -7.17 -1.20
CA MET A 141 -0.79 -7.08 -0.77
C MET A 141 -1.12 -8.11 0.30
N HIS A 142 -2.36 -8.12 0.80
CA HIS A 142 -2.82 -9.06 1.82
C HIS A 142 -2.03 -9.02 3.12
N VAL A 143 -1.50 -7.85 3.47
CA VAL A 143 -0.75 -7.60 4.71
C VAL A 143 -1.61 -6.80 5.69
N SER A 144 -1.64 -7.22 6.96
CA SER A 144 -2.23 -6.45 8.05
C SER A 144 -1.33 -5.27 8.41
N TRP A 145 -1.85 -4.33 9.20
CA TRP A 145 -1.05 -3.25 9.75
C TRP A 145 0.14 -3.79 10.56
N TYR A 146 -0.08 -4.85 11.35
CA TYR A 146 0.98 -5.50 12.13
C TYR A 146 2.05 -6.16 11.26
N ASP A 147 1.66 -6.74 10.14
CA ASP A 147 2.60 -7.32 9.18
C ASP A 147 3.47 -6.23 8.53
N ALA A 148 2.85 -5.11 8.17
CA ALA A 148 3.53 -3.96 7.58
C ALA A 148 4.50 -3.29 8.56
N ASP A 149 4.07 -3.07 9.80
CA ASP A 149 4.90 -2.50 10.87
C ASP A 149 6.10 -3.42 11.19
N ALA A 150 5.85 -4.72 11.33
CA ALA A 150 6.91 -5.71 11.58
C ALA A 150 7.94 -5.76 10.45
N TYR A 151 7.50 -5.63 9.18
CA TYR A 151 8.42 -5.53 8.05
C TYR A 151 9.27 -4.27 8.13
N CYS A 152 8.65 -3.10 8.35
CA CYS A 152 9.39 -1.84 8.42
C CYS A 152 10.42 -1.87 9.55
N GLN A 153 10.07 -2.39 10.73
CA GLN A 153 11.00 -2.56 11.85
C GLN A 153 12.16 -3.52 11.51
N TRP A 154 11.87 -4.66 10.87
CA TRP A 154 12.91 -5.59 10.41
C TRP A 154 13.87 -4.93 9.42
N ALA A 155 13.37 -4.05 8.55
CA ALA A 155 14.16 -3.28 7.58
C ALA A 155 14.91 -2.08 8.21
N GLY A 156 14.86 -1.89 9.53
CA GLY A 156 15.44 -0.73 10.22
C GLY A 156 14.69 0.58 9.95
N LYS A 157 13.39 0.50 9.69
CA LYS A 157 12.48 1.59 9.32
C LYS A 157 11.23 1.57 10.21
N ARG A 158 10.28 2.43 9.92
CA ARG A 158 8.92 2.47 10.52
C ARG A 158 7.86 2.75 9.45
N LEU A 159 6.61 2.58 9.76
CA LEU A 159 5.55 3.12 8.92
C LEU A 159 5.60 4.66 8.94
N PRO A 160 5.30 5.36 7.83
CA PRO A 160 5.14 6.80 7.82
C PRO A 160 3.91 7.20 8.64
N THR A 161 3.93 8.35 9.31
CA THR A 161 2.70 8.95 9.80
C THR A 161 1.80 9.37 8.63
N SER A 162 0.51 9.49 8.87
CA SER A 162 -0.45 9.94 7.88
C SER A 162 -0.11 11.34 7.33
N ALA A 163 0.48 12.22 8.15
CA ALA A 163 0.95 13.53 7.74
C ALA A 163 2.22 13.47 6.88
N GLU A 164 3.19 12.63 7.25
CA GLU A 164 4.39 12.39 6.44
C GLU A 164 4.03 11.83 5.06
N TRP A 165 3.14 10.83 5.04
CA TRP A 165 2.65 10.25 3.79
C TRP A 165 2.02 11.31 2.89
N GLU A 166 1.17 12.20 3.45
CA GLU A 166 0.50 13.25 2.69
C GLU A 166 1.49 14.29 2.17
N LYS A 167 2.47 14.74 2.97
CA LYS A 167 3.51 15.67 2.51
C LYS A 167 4.35 15.05 1.39
N ALA A 168 4.78 13.79 1.56
CA ALA A 168 5.52 13.07 0.53
C ALA A 168 4.77 12.99 -0.81
N ALA A 169 3.44 12.84 -0.76
CA ALA A 169 2.58 12.76 -1.93
C ALA A 169 2.32 14.10 -2.61
N ARG A 170 2.08 15.17 -1.83
CA ARG A 170 1.51 16.44 -2.33
C ARG A 170 2.48 17.61 -2.34
N GLY A 171 3.67 17.44 -1.74
CA GLY A 171 4.56 18.60 -1.54
C GLY A 171 3.99 19.58 -0.52
N GLU A 172 4.30 20.87 -0.72
CA GLU A 172 3.98 21.92 0.24
C GLU A 172 2.79 22.81 -0.17
N ASP A 173 2.42 22.81 -1.44
CA ASP A 173 1.47 23.74 -2.06
C ASP A 173 0.00 23.31 -1.94
N GLY A 174 -0.27 22.10 -1.43
CA GLY A 174 -1.63 21.58 -1.23
C GLY A 174 -2.34 21.21 -2.51
N ARG A 175 -1.59 20.80 -3.55
CA ARG A 175 -2.13 20.25 -4.81
C ARG A 175 -3.05 19.05 -4.58
N ILE A 176 -3.94 18.76 -5.52
CA ILE A 176 -4.94 17.69 -5.39
C ILE A 176 -4.30 16.31 -5.56
N TYR A 177 -3.40 16.15 -6.54
CA TYR A 177 -2.70 14.91 -6.88
C TYR A 177 -1.18 15.09 -6.83
N PRO A 178 -0.37 14.03 -6.82
CA PRO A 178 1.08 14.14 -6.85
C PRO A 178 1.61 14.98 -8.01
N TRP A 179 1.01 14.84 -9.19
CA TRP A 179 1.36 15.55 -10.43
C TRP A 179 0.74 16.96 -10.55
N GLY A 180 -0.04 17.43 -9.58
CA GLY A 180 -0.70 18.74 -9.59
C GLY A 180 -2.23 18.65 -9.50
N ASN A 181 -2.93 19.61 -10.13
CA ASN A 181 -4.40 19.72 -10.01
C ASN A 181 -5.17 19.17 -11.24
N GLN A 182 -4.45 18.60 -12.20
CA GLN A 182 -5.09 17.97 -13.35
C GLN A 182 -5.82 16.69 -12.91
N PRO A 183 -7.01 16.39 -13.45
CA PRO A 183 -7.77 15.22 -13.07
C PRO A 183 -6.99 13.92 -13.20
N ALA A 184 -7.27 12.97 -12.32
CA ALA A 184 -6.71 11.64 -12.41
C ALA A 184 -7.21 10.92 -13.67
N GLY A 185 -6.31 10.15 -14.28
CA GLY A 185 -6.58 9.33 -15.45
C GLY A 185 -5.67 8.10 -15.49
N LEU A 186 -6.04 7.10 -16.28
CA LEU A 186 -5.35 5.81 -16.36
C LEU A 186 -3.92 5.90 -16.94
N SER A 187 -3.53 7.04 -17.47
CA SER A 187 -2.15 7.32 -17.91
C SER A 187 -1.24 7.83 -16.77
N ARG A 188 -1.81 8.09 -15.58
CA ARG A 188 -1.08 8.64 -14.42
C ARG A 188 -1.24 7.84 -13.15
N ALA A 189 -2.30 7.03 -13.04
CA ALA A 189 -2.57 6.24 -11.85
C ALA A 189 -3.34 4.95 -12.19
N ASN A 190 -3.10 3.91 -11.43
CA ASN A 190 -3.79 2.63 -11.54
C ASN A 190 -4.98 2.60 -10.57
N PHE A 191 -6.20 2.85 -11.08
CA PHE A 191 -7.44 2.85 -10.30
C PHE A 191 -8.64 2.49 -11.19
N GLY A 192 -9.83 2.30 -10.59
CA GLY A 192 -11.08 2.09 -11.34
C GLY A 192 -11.13 0.76 -12.09
N ARG A 193 -10.39 -0.25 -11.66
CA ARG A 193 -10.26 -1.53 -12.36
C ARG A 193 -11.38 -2.54 -12.09
N THR A 194 -12.39 -2.18 -11.33
CA THR A 194 -13.54 -3.06 -11.00
C THR A 194 -14.42 -3.40 -12.21
N GLY A 195 -14.38 -2.55 -13.24
CA GLY A 195 -15.18 -2.70 -14.47
C GLY A 195 -14.42 -3.31 -15.65
N LEU A 196 -13.31 -4.02 -15.41
CA LEU A 196 -12.56 -4.67 -16.48
C LEU A 196 -13.46 -5.62 -17.27
N SER A 197 -13.63 -5.33 -18.57
CA SER A 197 -14.26 -6.23 -19.52
C SER A 197 -13.27 -7.33 -19.91
N GLY A 198 -13.76 -8.57 -20.03
CA GLY A 198 -12.95 -9.72 -20.45
C GLY A 198 -12.97 -10.88 -19.45
N PRO A 199 -12.06 -11.84 -19.57
CA PRO A 199 -12.08 -13.10 -18.79
C PRO A 199 -12.09 -12.94 -17.26
N VAL A 200 -11.72 -11.76 -16.76
CA VAL A 200 -11.71 -11.44 -15.34
C VAL A 200 -13.12 -11.13 -14.82
N ARG A 201 -14.00 -10.52 -15.65
CA ARG A 201 -15.40 -10.23 -15.29
C ARG A 201 -16.20 -11.49 -15.01
N ASP A 202 -15.90 -12.56 -15.74
CA ASP A 202 -16.61 -13.85 -15.65
C ASP A 202 -16.05 -14.75 -14.53
N ARG A 203 -14.97 -14.31 -13.88
CA ARG A 203 -14.30 -15.04 -12.80
C ARG A 203 -13.84 -14.08 -11.70
N PRO A 204 -14.75 -13.53 -10.89
CA PRO A 204 -14.44 -12.57 -9.83
C PRO A 204 -13.43 -13.12 -8.79
N GLU A 205 -13.36 -14.44 -8.61
CA GLU A 205 -12.35 -15.10 -7.79
C GLU A 205 -10.91 -14.84 -8.29
N ARG A 206 -10.70 -14.60 -9.59
CA ARG A 206 -9.38 -14.25 -10.12
C ARG A 206 -8.92 -12.85 -9.70
N LEU A 207 -9.84 -11.90 -9.51
CA LEU A 207 -9.51 -10.57 -8.98
C LEU A 207 -9.01 -10.63 -7.55
N LEU A 208 -9.44 -11.62 -6.77
CA LEU A 208 -8.95 -11.84 -5.42
C LEU A 208 -7.51 -12.37 -5.42
N LEU A 209 -7.18 -13.23 -6.38
CA LEU A 209 -5.87 -13.89 -6.48
C LEU A 209 -4.85 -13.09 -7.30
N TYR A 210 -5.33 -12.44 -8.37
CA TYR A 210 -4.50 -11.71 -9.33
C TYR A 210 -5.08 -10.30 -9.53
N PRO A 211 -4.94 -9.40 -8.54
CA PRO A 211 -5.43 -8.04 -8.68
C PRO A 211 -4.69 -7.34 -9.83
N PRO A 212 -5.34 -6.43 -10.57
CA PRO A 212 -4.72 -5.70 -11.67
C PRO A 212 -3.77 -4.59 -11.17
N ILE A 213 -2.89 -4.94 -10.24
CA ILE A 213 -1.79 -4.09 -9.79
C ILE A 213 -0.69 -4.04 -10.84
N ILE A 214 0.12 -3.03 -10.78
CA ILE A 214 1.25 -2.83 -11.70
C ILE A 214 2.56 -2.68 -10.93
N SER A 215 3.68 -2.84 -11.62
CA SER A 215 5.00 -2.62 -11.05
C SER A 215 5.10 -1.21 -10.43
N VAL A 216 5.77 -1.13 -9.29
CA VAL A 216 5.88 0.09 -8.46
C VAL A 216 6.58 1.25 -9.15
N ASP A 217 7.39 0.99 -10.18
CA ASP A 217 8.17 1.97 -10.96
C ASP A 217 7.39 2.59 -12.13
N LYS A 218 6.09 2.23 -12.33
CA LYS A 218 5.29 2.78 -13.42
C LYS A 218 4.82 4.21 -13.12
N TYR A 219 4.44 4.91 -14.20
CA TYR A 219 3.96 6.30 -14.17
C TYR A 219 5.02 7.32 -13.72
N GLU A 220 6.19 7.30 -14.34
CA GLU A 220 7.28 8.27 -14.11
C GLU A 220 6.84 9.74 -14.24
N ASN A 221 5.83 10.02 -15.05
CA ASN A 221 5.24 11.35 -15.24
C ASN A 221 4.18 11.72 -14.19
N ALA A 222 3.94 10.87 -13.20
CA ALA A 222 2.94 11.07 -12.15
C ALA A 222 3.52 10.96 -10.73
N VAL A 223 4.84 11.08 -10.61
CA VAL A 223 5.55 11.11 -9.32
C VAL A 223 5.21 12.36 -8.53
N SER A 224 5.41 12.30 -7.23
CA SER A 224 5.25 13.44 -6.33
C SER A 224 6.31 14.52 -6.60
N PRO A 225 6.17 15.74 -6.03
CA PRO A 225 7.21 16.78 -6.14
C PRO A 225 8.58 16.35 -5.63
N TYR A 226 8.62 15.35 -4.79
CA TYR A 226 9.86 14.79 -4.24
C TYR A 226 10.36 13.54 -4.99
N GLY A 227 9.65 13.10 -6.04
CA GLY A 227 10.03 11.90 -6.80
C GLY A 227 9.55 10.59 -6.19
N VAL A 228 8.52 10.61 -5.34
CA VAL A 228 7.90 9.40 -4.77
C VAL A 228 6.84 8.88 -5.73
N TYR A 229 6.86 7.58 -6.03
CA TYR A 229 5.99 6.92 -6.99
C TYR A 229 4.70 6.41 -6.35
N GLN A 230 3.66 6.21 -7.16
CA GLN A 230 2.40 5.53 -6.83
C GLN A 230 1.65 6.08 -5.60
N MET A 231 1.77 7.41 -5.35
CA MET A 231 1.07 8.08 -4.26
C MET A 231 -0.43 8.32 -4.55
N SER A 232 -0.97 7.70 -5.60
CA SER A 232 -2.37 7.76 -6.03
C SER A 232 -2.73 6.50 -6.79
N GLY A 233 -3.54 5.62 -6.23
CA GLY A 233 -3.91 4.34 -6.84
C GLY A 233 -2.86 3.24 -6.65
N ASN A 234 -2.95 2.16 -7.38
CA ASN A 234 -2.19 0.92 -7.29
C ASN A 234 -2.46 0.17 -5.99
N ALA A 235 -1.75 0.47 -4.91
CA ALA A 235 -2.08 0.02 -3.57
C ALA A 235 -2.47 1.19 -2.67
N ALA A 236 -3.53 1.06 -1.89
CA ALA A 236 -3.68 1.87 -0.70
C ALA A 236 -2.61 1.47 0.33
N GLU A 237 -2.22 2.38 1.20
CA GLU A 237 -1.05 2.19 2.04
C GLU A 237 -1.35 2.43 3.52
N TRP A 238 -1.00 1.46 4.37
CA TRP A 238 -1.02 1.62 5.81
C TRP A 238 -0.11 2.75 6.28
N THR A 239 -0.59 3.52 7.26
CA THR A 239 0.22 4.51 7.99
C THR A 239 0.26 4.19 9.48
N ALA A 240 1.19 4.81 10.22
CA ALA A 240 1.40 4.53 11.65
C ALA A 240 0.19 4.89 12.52
N ASP A 241 -0.58 5.91 12.10
CA ASP A 241 -1.60 6.57 12.91
C ASP A 241 -2.80 5.68 13.23
N TRP A 242 -3.34 5.82 14.44
CA TRP A 242 -4.73 5.48 14.68
C TRP A 242 -5.64 6.42 13.89
N TYR A 243 -6.72 5.89 13.36
CA TYR A 243 -7.68 6.67 12.56
C TYR A 243 -8.76 7.30 13.46
N ASP A 244 -8.94 8.61 13.29
CA ASP A 244 -10.08 9.37 13.80
C ASP A 244 -10.50 10.34 12.70
N PRO A 245 -11.75 10.29 12.20
CA PRO A 245 -12.22 11.17 11.13
C PRO A 245 -12.16 12.66 11.50
N ASP A 246 -12.21 12.99 12.79
CA ASP A 246 -12.18 14.36 13.30
C ASP A 246 -10.78 14.81 13.76
N TYR A 247 -9.75 13.97 13.60
CA TYR A 247 -8.41 14.26 14.11
C TYR A 247 -7.86 15.60 13.64
N TYR A 248 -8.08 15.99 12.37
CA TYR A 248 -7.57 17.23 11.80
C TYR A 248 -8.08 18.49 12.50
N LYS A 249 -9.22 18.44 13.19
CA LYS A 249 -9.77 19.57 13.97
C LYS A 249 -8.97 19.87 15.24
N LYS A 250 -8.23 18.86 15.76
CA LYS A 250 -7.53 18.93 17.06
C LYS A 250 -6.07 18.54 17.00
N ALA A 251 -5.58 18.12 15.85
CA ALA A 251 -4.18 17.69 15.67
C ALA A 251 -3.20 18.85 16.00
N PRO A 252 -2.01 18.56 16.55
CA PRO A 252 -0.98 19.57 16.71
C PRO A 252 -0.50 20.08 15.34
N ASP A 253 0.04 21.30 15.32
CA ASP A 253 0.57 21.91 14.09
C ASP A 253 1.98 21.40 13.74
N ARG A 254 2.62 20.66 14.65
CA ARG A 254 3.97 20.10 14.45
C ARG A 254 3.94 18.60 14.67
N ASN A 255 4.49 17.86 13.70
CA ASN A 255 4.66 16.42 13.70
C ASN A 255 3.41 15.64 14.20
N PRO A 256 2.20 15.89 13.64
CA PRO A 256 1.02 15.14 14.06
C PRO A 256 1.19 13.65 13.71
N ASN A 257 0.89 12.78 14.65
CA ASN A 257 1.08 11.32 14.56
C ASN A 257 -0.19 10.52 14.86
N GLY A 258 -1.36 11.16 14.71
CA GLY A 258 -2.65 10.55 15.00
C GLY A 258 -3.04 10.59 16.48
N PRO A 259 -4.23 10.08 16.81
CA PRO A 259 -4.65 9.90 18.20
C PRO A 259 -3.76 8.89 18.93
N GLU A 260 -3.64 9.02 20.27
CA GLU A 260 -2.88 8.07 21.09
C GLU A 260 -3.43 6.65 21.04
N ARG A 261 -4.73 6.51 20.85
CA ARG A 261 -5.42 5.22 20.78
C ARG A 261 -6.61 5.27 19.81
N GLY A 262 -7.01 4.11 19.33
CA GLY A 262 -8.15 3.94 18.42
C GLY A 262 -8.47 2.46 18.20
N THR A 263 -9.45 2.19 17.36
CA THR A 263 -9.84 0.83 16.96
C THR A 263 -9.46 0.54 15.50
N GLN A 264 -9.14 1.57 14.73
CA GLN A 264 -8.78 1.47 13.32
C GLN A 264 -7.43 2.15 13.08
N LYS A 265 -6.64 1.60 12.18
CA LYS A 265 -5.41 2.23 11.67
C LYS A 265 -5.71 2.97 10.37
N ALA A 266 -5.04 4.10 10.18
CA ALA A 266 -5.23 4.91 8.98
C ALA A 266 -4.51 4.30 7.76
N PHE A 267 -5.14 4.46 6.59
CA PHE A 267 -4.53 4.17 5.29
C PHE A 267 -4.83 5.29 4.28
N ARG A 268 -4.03 5.36 3.23
CA ARG A 268 -3.96 6.46 2.27
C ARG A 268 -3.84 5.98 0.82
N GLY A 269 -3.97 6.91 -0.13
CA GLY A 269 -3.63 6.73 -1.54
C GLY A 269 -4.71 6.13 -2.41
N GLY A 270 -5.60 5.31 -1.83
CA GLY A 270 -6.52 4.47 -2.58
C GLY A 270 -5.80 3.41 -3.41
N GLY A 271 -6.50 2.33 -3.77
CA GLY A 271 -5.95 1.22 -4.53
C GLY A 271 -6.52 1.11 -5.95
N TRP A 272 -6.10 0.07 -6.65
CA TRP A 272 -6.54 -0.25 -8.03
C TRP A 272 -8.06 -0.38 -8.18
N ILE A 273 -8.76 -0.73 -7.10
CA ILE A 273 -10.21 -0.93 -7.04
C ILE A 273 -10.98 0.40 -6.92
N ASP A 274 -10.34 1.44 -6.40
CA ASP A 274 -10.99 2.68 -6.00
C ASP A 274 -11.35 3.59 -7.18
N SER A 275 -12.27 4.53 -6.94
CA SER A 275 -12.68 5.55 -7.90
C SER A 275 -11.83 6.82 -7.76
N THR A 276 -11.93 7.71 -8.76
CA THR A 276 -11.19 8.99 -8.80
C THR A 276 -11.21 9.80 -7.48
N PRO A 277 -12.35 9.97 -6.79
CA PRO A 277 -12.36 10.69 -5.50
C PRO A 277 -11.48 10.02 -4.43
N SER A 278 -11.35 8.70 -4.46
CA SER A 278 -10.66 7.93 -3.44
C SER A 278 -9.15 7.87 -3.62
N VAL A 279 -8.63 8.13 -4.82
CA VAL A 279 -7.18 8.13 -5.08
C VAL A 279 -6.52 9.50 -4.88
N ARG A 280 -7.21 10.46 -4.28
CA ARG A 280 -6.61 11.75 -3.90
C ARG A 280 -5.78 11.58 -2.63
N PRO A 281 -4.52 12.03 -2.62
CA PRO A 281 -3.65 11.91 -1.44
C PRO A 281 -4.17 12.54 -0.15
N ALA A 282 -5.05 13.54 -0.23
CA ALA A 282 -5.67 14.12 0.96
C ALA A 282 -6.70 13.19 1.61
N GLN A 283 -7.25 12.24 0.85
CA GLN A 283 -8.20 11.28 1.38
C GLN A 283 -7.55 10.40 2.44
N ARG A 284 -8.31 10.13 3.50
CA ARG A 284 -7.90 9.26 4.60
C ARG A 284 -9.06 8.36 5.00
N ASN A 285 -8.71 7.12 5.27
CA ASN A 285 -9.65 6.09 5.72
C ASN A 285 -9.05 5.32 6.89
N GLY A 286 -9.88 4.53 7.56
CA GLY A 286 -9.47 3.63 8.62
C GLY A 286 -9.98 2.22 8.41
N ALA A 287 -9.21 1.24 8.85
CA ALA A 287 -9.61 -0.15 8.90
C ALA A 287 -9.08 -0.82 10.18
N ASP A 288 -9.70 -1.93 10.57
CA ASP A 288 -9.18 -2.78 11.64
C ASP A 288 -7.73 -3.16 11.32
N PRO A 289 -6.79 -3.07 12.29
CA PRO A 289 -5.38 -3.36 12.04
C PRO A 289 -5.09 -4.80 11.58
N ASN A 290 -6.01 -5.75 11.77
CA ASN A 290 -5.90 -7.11 11.25
C ASN A 290 -6.40 -7.27 9.82
N THR A 291 -7.01 -6.24 9.23
CA THR A 291 -7.54 -6.28 7.87
C THR A 291 -6.43 -6.60 6.85
N LYS A 292 -6.72 -7.56 5.95
CA LYS A 292 -5.85 -7.98 4.84
C LYS A 292 -6.65 -7.95 3.55
N MET A 293 -6.28 -7.05 2.66
CA MET A 293 -7.00 -6.82 1.39
C MET A 293 -6.04 -6.90 0.21
N ASN A 294 -6.56 -7.28 -0.96
CA ASN A 294 -5.81 -7.36 -2.22
C ASN A 294 -5.58 -6.01 -2.91
N TRP A 295 -5.89 -4.92 -2.22
CA TRP A 295 -5.68 -3.54 -2.66
C TRP A 295 -4.98 -2.69 -1.60
N LEU A 296 -4.53 -3.29 -0.50
CA LEU A 296 -3.93 -2.60 0.65
C LEU A 296 -2.54 -3.19 0.91
N GLY A 297 -1.54 -2.35 0.74
CA GLY A 297 -0.12 -2.58 0.96
C GLY A 297 0.46 -1.52 1.89
N PHE A 298 1.72 -1.14 1.68
CA PHE A 298 2.40 -0.13 2.49
C PHE A 298 3.74 0.30 1.88
N ARG A 299 4.30 1.39 2.41
CA ARG A 299 5.72 1.78 2.29
C ARG A 299 6.27 2.13 3.66
N CYS A 300 7.59 2.18 3.81
CA CYS A 300 8.22 2.55 5.07
C CYS A 300 8.81 3.96 5.02
N ALA A 301 9.05 4.51 6.21
CA ALA A 301 9.78 5.75 6.43
C ALA A 301 10.94 5.53 7.42
N ARG A 302 11.84 6.49 7.51
CA ARG A 302 12.95 6.47 8.46
C ARG A 302 13.21 7.89 8.98
N ASP A 303 13.50 7.98 10.26
CA ASP A 303 13.88 9.25 10.84
C ASP A 303 15.27 9.69 10.37
N VAL A 304 15.43 10.98 10.17
CA VAL A 304 16.72 11.59 9.87
C VAL A 304 17.30 12.19 11.16
N PRO A 305 18.58 11.99 11.45
CA PRO A 305 19.21 12.59 12.62
C PRO A 305 18.99 14.11 12.67
N ARG A 306 18.77 14.68 13.86
CA ARG A 306 18.42 16.11 14.02
C ARG A 306 19.46 17.06 13.47
N GLU A 307 20.73 16.70 13.47
CA GLU A 307 21.82 17.50 12.89
C GLU A 307 21.68 17.70 11.39
N GLU A 308 21.11 16.71 10.69
CA GLU A 308 20.81 16.77 9.27
C GLU A 308 19.44 17.39 8.97
N SER A 309 18.59 17.57 9.97
CA SER A 309 17.21 18.07 9.84
C SER A 309 17.12 19.58 9.66
N GLN A 310 18.22 20.31 9.88
CA GLN A 310 18.23 21.76 9.71
C GLN A 310 18.16 22.14 8.22
N PRO A 311 17.36 23.16 7.84
CA PRO A 311 17.39 23.67 6.49
C PRO A 311 18.82 24.13 6.17
N VAL A 312 19.36 23.71 5.02
CA VAL A 312 20.62 24.25 4.50
C VAL A 312 20.39 25.74 4.28
N LEU A 313 20.92 26.56 5.18
CA LEU A 313 20.97 28.01 5.00
C LEU A 313 21.87 28.26 3.78
N THR A 314 21.27 28.50 2.63
CA THR A 314 22.00 29.03 1.46
C THR A 314 22.68 30.30 1.90
N PRO A 315 24.01 30.45 1.76
CA PRO A 315 24.69 31.70 2.06
C PRO A 315 24.06 32.82 1.24
N GLN A 316 23.53 33.86 1.91
CA GLN A 316 23.12 35.06 1.20
C GLN A 316 24.33 35.58 0.47
N ALA A 317 24.24 35.69 -0.86
CA ALA A 317 25.24 36.34 -1.67
C ALA A 317 25.44 37.76 -1.14
N THR A 318 26.56 37.99 -0.48
CA THR A 318 27.02 39.36 -0.14
C THR A 318 27.30 40.08 -1.45
N GLY A 319 26.36 40.93 -1.87
CA GLY A 319 26.58 41.81 -3.01
C GLY A 319 27.80 42.73 -2.76
N PRO A 320 28.50 43.10 -3.82
CA PRO A 320 29.66 43.98 -3.70
C PRO A 320 29.25 45.36 -3.20
N ARG A 321 30.06 45.90 -2.30
CA ARG A 321 30.01 47.33 -1.87
C ARG A 321 30.45 48.26 -2.98
#